data_381cd2cdbc1275e29545ee7fd961c101
#
_entry.id   381cd2cdbc1275e29545ee7fd961c101
#
_cell.length_a   1.000
_cell.length_b   1.000
_cell.length_c   1.000
_cell.angle_alpha   90.00
_cell.angle_beta   90.00
_cell.angle_gamma   90.00
#
_symmetry.space_group_name_H-M   'P 1'
#
loop_
_entity.id
_entity.type
_entity.pdbx_description
1 polymer ?
#
loop_
_entity_poly.entity_id
_entity_poly.type
_entity_poly.pdbx_seq_one_letter_code
_entity_poly.pdbx_strand_id
1 'polypeptide(L)'
;MIDGGLNAYHLQYLMFGALWTIGLSLISFVGGGLAGGVIALCRISPIKPLRWATIAWIQLIQGTPLLVVLFLCYFGLSIIGFELPAIVAASIAMVVYVSAYMGEIWRGCIESVPHTQWEAAECLALSRTQRMRLVVLPQAVRIATPPTVGFMVQIVKNTSLASIVGFIELVRAGQLINNSIFQPFLVYLLIA
;
A
#
# COMPACT_ATOMS: atom_id res chain seq x y z
N MET A 1 44.07 -7.17 4.79
CA MET A 1 43.55 -6.39 3.67
C MET A 1 42.08 -6.68 3.61
N ILE A 2 41.23 -5.72 3.97
CA ILE A 2 39.78 -5.83 3.77
C ILE A 2 39.62 -5.55 2.29
N ASP A 3 39.28 -6.57 1.49
CA ASP A 3 38.90 -6.37 0.11
C ASP A 3 37.67 -5.43 0.09
N GLY A 4 37.95 -4.14 -0.12
CA GLY A 4 36.95 -3.05 -0.01
C GLY A 4 35.97 -3.00 -1.18
N GLY A 5 35.68 -4.14 -1.81
CA GLY A 5 34.78 -4.26 -2.95
C GLY A 5 33.54 -5.08 -2.68
N LEU A 6 32.55 -4.96 -3.57
CA LEU A 6 31.38 -5.83 -3.60
C LEU A 6 31.83 -7.29 -3.82
N ASN A 7 31.29 -8.18 -3.03
CA ASN A 7 31.51 -9.62 -3.15
C ASN A 7 30.19 -10.39 -3.32
N ALA A 8 30.27 -11.69 -3.60
CA ALA A 8 29.09 -12.51 -3.81
C ALA A 8 28.12 -12.55 -2.62
N TYR A 9 28.62 -12.43 -1.39
CA TYR A 9 27.78 -12.38 -0.18
C TYR A 9 26.97 -11.10 -0.11
N HIS A 10 27.53 -9.97 -0.53
CA HIS A 10 26.81 -8.70 -0.60
C HIS A 10 25.66 -8.77 -1.61
N LEU A 11 25.89 -9.38 -2.78
CA LEU A 11 24.84 -9.58 -3.78
C LEU A 11 23.72 -10.50 -3.28
N GLN A 12 24.07 -11.62 -2.62
CA GLN A 12 23.09 -12.51 -2.00
C GLN A 12 22.27 -11.78 -0.94
N TYR A 13 22.89 -10.92 -0.13
CA TYR A 13 22.21 -10.15 0.90
C TYR A 13 21.25 -9.12 0.30
N LEU A 14 21.62 -8.44 -0.79
CA LEU A 14 20.73 -7.56 -1.54
C LEU A 14 19.55 -8.34 -2.15
N MET A 15 19.79 -9.50 -2.73
CA MET A 15 18.73 -10.35 -3.27
C MET A 15 17.73 -10.77 -2.17
N PHE A 16 18.22 -11.12 -0.98
CA PHE A 16 17.36 -11.39 0.17
C PHE A 16 16.53 -10.16 0.59
N GLY A 17 17.16 -8.98 0.65
CA GLY A 17 16.45 -7.72 0.89
C GLY A 17 15.39 -7.43 -0.16
N ALA A 18 15.70 -7.66 -1.45
CA ALA A 18 14.75 -7.50 -2.55
C ALA A 18 13.53 -8.43 -2.42
N LEU A 19 13.73 -9.68 -2.04
CA LEU A 19 12.63 -10.62 -1.78
C LEU A 19 11.72 -10.14 -0.66
N TRP A 20 12.28 -9.56 0.41
CA TRP A 20 11.50 -8.97 1.50
C TRP A 20 10.76 -7.69 1.08
N THR A 21 11.35 -6.85 0.24
CA THR A 21 10.68 -5.71 -0.38
C THR A 21 9.46 -6.16 -1.17
N ILE A 22 9.61 -7.18 -2.03
CA ILE A 22 8.51 -7.75 -2.82
C ILE A 22 7.46 -8.37 -1.89
N GLY A 23 7.88 -9.17 -0.91
CA GLY A 23 6.98 -9.81 0.05
C GLY A 23 6.12 -8.81 0.81
N LEU A 24 6.74 -7.78 1.40
CA LEU A 24 6.03 -6.73 2.12
C LEU A 24 5.11 -5.91 1.19
N SER A 25 5.54 -5.64 -0.04
CA SER A 25 4.71 -4.96 -1.06
C SER A 25 3.48 -5.78 -1.42
N LEU A 26 3.62 -7.09 -1.63
CA LEU A 26 2.52 -7.99 -1.94
C LEU A 26 1.52 -8.09 -0.79
N ILE A 27 2.00 -8.28 0.45
CA ILE A 27 1.15 -8.30 1.64
C ILE A 27 0.35 -6.99 1.74
N SER A 28 1.05 -5.86 1.57
CA SER A 28 0.45 -4.53 1.66
C SER A 28 -0.59 -4.30 0.57
N PHE A 29 -0.27 -4.67 -0.67
CA PHE A 29 -1.16 -4.49 -1.82
C PHE A 29 -2.38 -5.40 -1.74
N VAL A 30 -2.19 -6.69 -1.45
CA VAL A 30 -3.30 -7.65 -1.35
C VAL A 30 -4.18 -7.31 -0.15
N GLY A 31 -3.60 -7.20 1.04
CA GLY A 31 -4.36 -6.89 2.27
C GLY A 31 -5.01 -5.52 2.22
N GLY A 32 -4.24 -4.50 1.84
CA GLY A 32 -4.74 -3.13 1.70
C GLY A 32 -5.72 -2.96 0.55
N GLY A 33 -5.52 -3.69 -0.57
CA GLY A 33 -6.45 -3.72 -1.70
C GLY A 33 -7.80 -4.34 -1.33
N LEU A 34 -7.81 -5.49 -0.64
CA LEU A 34 -9.04 -6.13 -0.16
C LEU A 34 -9.79 -5.20 0.80
N ALA A 35 -9.10 -4.65 1.80
CA ALA A 35 -9.69 -3.70 2.74
C ALA A 35 -10.14 -2.40 2.04
N GLY A 36 -9.36 -1.88 1.11
CA GLY A 36 -9.70 -0.72 0.28
C GLY A 36 -10.93 -0.94 -0.60
N GLY A 37 -11.07 -2.14 -1.16
CA GLY A 37 -12.28 -2.53 -1.90
C GLY A 37 -13.55 -2.46 -1.04
N VAL A 38 -13.47 -2.99 0.20
CA VAL A 38 -14.56 -2.87 1.16
C VAL A 38 -14.85 -1.39 1.49
N ILE A 39 -13.81 -0.60 1.74
CA ILE A 39 -13.93 0.84 2.01
C ILE A 39 -14.59 1.57 0.83
N ALA A 40 -14.16 1.30 -0.43
CA ALA A 40 -14.75 1.90 -1.62
C ALA A 40 -16.25 1.59 -1.74
N LEU A 41 -16.65 0.33 -1.52
CA LEU A 41 -18.05 -0.09 -1.54
C LEU A 41 -18.87 0.57 -0.41
N CYS A 42 -18.29 0.69 0.79
CA CYS A 42 -18.92 1.39 1.91
C CYS A 42 -19.13 2.88 1.62
N ARG A 43 -18.18 3.50 0.92
CA ARG A 43 -18.23 4.93 0.54
C ARG A 43 -19.34 5.26 -0.44
N ILE A 44 -19.66 4.36 -1.36
CA ILE A 44 -20.75 4.52 -2.35
C ILE A 44 -22.09 3.99 -1.83
N SER A 45 -22.13 3.45 -0.59
CA SER A 45 -23.35 2.94 0.03
C SER A 45 -24.35 4.07 0.33
N PRO A 46 -25.67 3.81 0.25
CA PRO A 46 -26.70 4.77 0.69
C PRO A 46 -26.74 4.94 2.22
N ILE A 47 -26.08 4.06 2.97
CA ILE A 47 -26.10 4.04 4.44
C ILE A 47 -25.18 5.17 4.96
N LYS A 48 -25.79 6.27 5.42
CA LYS A 48 -25.05 7.46 5.88
C LYS A 48 -24.01 7.19 6.97
N PRO A 49 -24.29 6.44 8.07
CA PRO A 49 -23.29 6.17 9.10
C PRO A 49 -22.05 5.45 8.56
N LEU A 50 -22.25 4.45 7.69
CA LEU A 50 -21.16 3.69 7.08
C LEU A 50 -20.26 4.57 6.20
N ARG A 51 -20.90 5.45 5.42
CA ARG A 51 -20.18 6.43 4.59
C ARG A 51 -19.38 7.43 5.43
N TRP A 52 -19.95 7.96 6.53
CA TRP A 52 -19.25 8.87 7.41
C TRP A 52 -18.07 8.21 8.12
N ALA A 53 -18.25 6.98 8.62
CA ALA A 53 -17.17 6.21 9.26
C ALA A 53 -15.98 6.00 8.30
N THR A 54 -16.26 5.63 7.05
CA THR A 54 -15.19 5.44 6.04
C THR A 54 -14.56 6.77 5.59
N ILE A 55 -15.29 7.88 5.56
CA ILE A 55 -14.72 9.21 5.33
C ILE A 55 -13.72 9.54 6.45
N ALA A 56 -14.15 9.40 7.70
CA ALA A 56 -13.29 9.68 8.85
C ALA A 56 -12.03 8.81 8.84
N TRP A 57 -12.16 7.52 8.53
CA TRP A 57 -11.03 6.60 8.37
C TRP A 57 -10.04 7.08 7.32
N ILE A 58 -10.53 7.39 6.11
CA ILE A 58 -9.69 7.85 5.00
C ILE A 58 -8.98 9.15 5.38
N GLN A 59 -9.69 10.13 5.93
CA GLN A 59 -9.11 11.42 6.32
C GLN A 59 -8.06 11.27 7.41
N LEU A 60 -8.30 10.40 8.40
CA LEU A 60 -7.35 10.11 9.46
C LEU A 60 -6.04 9.52 8.89
N ILE A 61 -6.16 8.49 8.07
CA ILE A 61 -4.98 7.78 7.55
C ILE A 61 -4.25 8.61 6.49
N GLN A 62 -4.96 9.26 5.57
CA GLN A 62 -4.33 10.10 4.54
C GLN A 62 -3.75 11.40 5.11
N GLY A 63 -4.31 11.91 6.19
CA GLY A 63 -3.76 13.07 6.91
C GLY A 63 -2.56 12.75 7.78
N THR A 64 -2.22 11.47 7.95
CA THR A 64 -1.10 11.03 8.79
C THR A 64 0.04 10.50 7.90
N PRO A 65 1.30 10.95 8.09
CA PRO A 65 2.44 10.39 7.39
C PRO A 65 2.58 8.88 7.66
N LEU A 66 2.89 8.08 6.61
CA LEU A 66 3.04 6.62 6.75
C LEU A 66 4.03 6.24 7.86
N LEU A 67 5.11 7.01 8.02
CA LEU A 67 6.09 6.78 9.09
C LEU A 67 5.45 6.84 10.48
N VAL A 68 4.52 7.76 10.71
CA VAL A 68 3.80 7.89 11.99
C VAL A 68 2.87 6.69 12.20
N VAL A 69 2.16 6.27 11.16
CA VAL A 69 1.32 5.04 11.22
C VAL A 69 2.16 3.82 11.58
N LEU A 70 3.35 3.72 10.99
CA LEU A 70 4.29 2.63 11.25
C LEU A 70 4.81 2.66 12.71
N PHE A 71 5.14 3.84 13.25
CA PHE A 71 5.54 4.00 14.65
C PHE A 71 4.40 3.67 15.61
N LEU A 72 3.17 4.06 15.31
CA LEU A 72 2.01 3.70 16.12
C LEU A 72 1.77 2.19 16.13
N CYS A 73 1.95 1.52 15.00
CA CYS A 73 1.82 0.06 14.93
C CYS A 73 2.96 -0.67 15.65
N TYR A 74 4.17 -0.17 15.60
CA TYR A 74 5.32 -0.85 16.20
C TYR A 74 5.47 -0.51 17.69
N PHE A 75 5.64 0.78 18.01
CA PHE A 75 5.86 1.23 19.38
C PHE A 75 4.57 1.40 20.16
N GLY A 76 3.50 1.90 19.52
CA GLY A 76 2.23 2.11 20.19
C GLY A 76 1.61 0.81 20.69
N LEU A 77 1.65 -0.26 19.90
CA LEU A 77 1.15 -1.58 20.32
C LEU A 77 2.05 -2.18 21.41
N SER A 78 3.36 -1.96 21.36
CA SER A 78 4.28 -2.43 22.40
C SER A 78 3.99 -1.78 23.77
N ILE A 79 3.64 -0.49 23.81
CA ILE A 79 3.29 0.21 25.05
C ILE A 79 2.06 -0.41 25.75
N ILE A 80 1.11 -0.93 24.96
CA ILE A 80 -0.11 -1.59 25.49
C ILE A 80 0.06 -3.11 25.67
N GLY A 81 1.32 -3.62 25.58
CA GLY A 81 1.67 -5.00 25.88
C GLY A 81 1.68 -5.96 24.70
N PHE A 82 1.51 -5.47 23.45
CA PHE A 82 1.58 -6.29 22.25
C PHE A 82 2.95 -6.08 21.55
N GLU A 83 3.94 -6.90 21.89
CA GLU A 83 5.24 -6.91 21.21
C GLU A 83 5.14 -7.65 19.87
N LEU A 84 5.14 -6.88 18.78
CA LEU A 84 5.06 -7.43 17.41
C LEU A 84 6.46 -7.46 16.76
N PRO A 85 6.79 -8.54 16.04
CA PRO A 85 7.95 -8.53 15.14
C PRO A 85 7.85 -7.39 14.12
N ALA A 86 9.00 -6.79 13.76
CA ALA A 86 9.05 -5.65 12.84
C ALA A 86 8.28 -5.89 11.52
N ILE A 87 8.37 -7.10 10.96
CA ILE A 87 7.64 -7.48 9.74
C ILE A 87 6.11 -7.41 9.92
N VAL A 88 5.59 -7.86 11.06
CA VAL A 88 4.16 -7.87 11.34
C VAL A 88 3.65 -6.45 11.53
N ALA A 89 4.35 -5.64 12.34
CA ALA A 89 4.00 -4.24 12.55
C ALA A 89 4.05 -3.43 11.25
N ALA A 90 5.10 -3.63 10.43
CA ALA A 90 5.22 -3.00 9.12
C ALA A 90 4.09 -3.43 8.17
N SER A 91 3.75 -4.72 8.15
CA SER A 91 2.65 -5.24 7.34
C SER A 91 1.31 -4.63 7.72
N ILE A 92 0.99 -4.56 9.02
CA ILE A 92 -0.25 -3.94 9.52
C ILE A 92 -0.29 -2.45 9.12
N ALA A 93 0.77 -1.70 9.41
CA ALA A 93 0.84 -0.28 9.09
C ALA A 93 0.64 0.00 7.60
N MET A 94 1.30 -0.78 6.75
CA MET A 94 1.17 -0.62 5.30
C MET A 94 -0.20 -1.06 4.78
N VAL A 95 -0.78 -2.15 5.29
CA VAL A 95 -2.15 -2.56 4.94
C VAL A 95 -3.17 -1.48 5.32
N VAL A 96 -3.07 -0.91 6.52
CA VAL A 96 -3.90 0.21 6.98
C VAL A 96 -3.76 1.41 6.04
N TYR A 97 -2.53 1.81 5.73
CA TYR A 97 -2.24 2.92 4.82
C TYR A 97 -2.81 2.68 3.42
N VAL A 98 -2.50 1.52 2.83
CA VAL A 98 -2.94 1.14 1.48
C VAL A 98 -4.46 1.06 1.40
N SER A 99 -5.14 0.57 2.45
CA SER A 99 -6.60 0.45 2.47
C SER A 99 -7.31 1.79 2.29
N ALA A 100 -6.80 2.84 2.92
CA ALA A 100 -7.37 4.18 2.82
C ALA A 100 -7.16 4.79 1.43
N TYR A 101 -5.96 4.65 0.87
CA TYR A 101 -5.64 5.19 -0.45
C TYR A 101 -6.35 4.44 -1.58
N MET A 102 -6.31 3.10 -1.57
CA MET A 102 -7.02 2.28 -2.56
C MET A 102 -8.53 2.48 -2.47
N GLY A 103 -9.07 2.57 -1.25
CA GLY A 103 -10.50 2.84 -1.06
C GLY A 103 -10.95 4.14 -1.72
N GLU A 104 -10.16 5.20 -1.58
CA GLU A 104 -10.49 6.50 -2.18
C GLU A 104 -10.22 6.53 -3.68
N ILE A 105 -9.12 5.94 -4.17
CA ILE A 105 -8.83 5.80 -5.61
C ILE A 105 -10.00 5.07 -6.31
N TRP A 106 -10.38 3.91 -5.80
CA TRP A 106 -11.42 3.11 -6.45
C TRP A 106 -12.81 3.73 -6.34
N ARG A 107 -13.13 4.37 -5.20
CA ARG A 107 -14.36 5.18 -5.09
C ARG A 107 -14.40 6.27 -6.17
N GLY A 108 -13.31 7.04 -6.31
CA GLY A 108 -13.22 8.11 -7.31
C GLY A 108 -13.38 7.57 -8.74
N CYS A 109 -12.80 6.40 -9.04
CA CYS A 109 -12.96 5.74 -10.34
C CYS A 109 -14.39 5.25 -10.60
N ILE A 110 -15.10 4.77 -9.59
CA ILE A 110 -16.53 4.40 -9.72
C ILE A 110 -17.38 5.64 -9.99
N GLU A 111 -17.14 6.73 -9.27
CA GLU A 111 -17.88 7.98 -9.44
C GLU A 111 -17.54 8.73 -10.74
N SER A 112 -16.38 8.46 -11.34
CA SER A 112 -15.98 9.04 -12.62
C SER A 112 -16.63 8.39 -13.84
N VAL A 113 -17.34 7.26 -13.67
CA VAL A 113 -18.15 6.69 -14.76
C VAL A 113 -19.26 7.66 -15.12
N PRO A 114 -19.39 8.05 -16.42
CA PRO A 114 -20.36 9.06 -16.85
C PRO A 114 -21.79 8.78 -16.37
N HIS A 115 -22.46 9.80 -15.86
CA HIS A 115 -23.85 9.70 -15.35
C HIS A 115 -24.82 9.13 -16.38
N THR A 116 -24.58 9.42 -17.66
CA THR A 116 -25.37 8.89 -18.80
C THR A 116 -25.36 7.35 -18.85
N GLN A 117 -24.29 6.69 -18.39
CA GLN A 117 -24.22 5.23 -18.30
C GLN A 117 -25.15 4.68 -17.20
N TRP A 118 -25.26 5.41 -16.08
CA TRP A 118 -26.18 5.09 -15.00
C TRP A 118 -27.62 5.26 -15.42
N GLU A 119 -27.95 6.37 -16.12
CA GLU A 119 -29.26 6.70 -16.64
C GLU A 119 -29.70 5.70 -17.72
N ALA A 120 -28.82 5.38 -18.68
CA ALA A 120 -29.10 4.39 -19.70
C ALA A 120 -29.43 3.00 -19.11
N ALA A 121 -28.67 2.60 -18.09
CA ALA A 121 -28.92 1.34 -17.37
C ALA A 121 -30.24 1.38 -16.58
N GLU A 122 -30.66 2.54 -16.11
CA GLU A 122 -31.98 2.74 -15.49
C GLU A 122 -33.13 2.63 -16.47
N CYS A 123 -32.98 3.22 -17.65
CA CYS A 123 -33.96 3.10 -18.74
C CYS A 123 -34.17 1.63 -19.19
N LEU A 124 -33.16 0.77 -19.02
CA LEU A 124 -33.26 -0.68 -19.24
C LEU A 124 -33.88 -1.44 -18.05
N ALA A 125 -34.43 -0.73 -17.07
CA ALA A 125 -35.03 -1.27 -15.84
C ALA A 125 -34.08 -2.17 -15.02
N LEU A 126 -32.76 -1.95 -15.14
CA LEU A 126 -31.78 -2.67 -14.34
C LEU A 126 -31.86 -2.23 -12.87
N SER A 127 -31.89 -3.21 -11.96
CA SER A 127 -31.79 -2.93 -10.52
C SER A 127 -30.45 -2.27 -10.18
N ARG A 128 -30.36 -1.59 -9.03
CA ARG A 128 -29.13 -0.91 -8.57
C ARG A 128 -27.91 -1.84 -8.59
N THR A 129 -28.07 -3.09 -8.15
CA THR A 129 -26.98 -4.08 -8.12
C THR A 129 -26.59 -4.50 -9.55
N GLN A 130 -27.56 -4.68 -10.43
CA GLN A 130 -27.30 -5.00 -11.85
C GLN A 130 -26.58 -3.85 -12.55
N ARG A 131 -27.03 -2.59 -12.36
CA ARG A 131 -26.33 -1.39 -12.88
C ARG A 131 -24.87 -1.36 -12.42
N MET A 132 -24.64 -1.57 -11.11
CA MET A 132 -23.29 -1.59 -10.57
C MET A 132 -22.44 -2.68 -11.20
N ARG A 133 -22.92 -3.94 -11.23
CA ARG A 133 -22.12 -5.09 -11.66
C ARG A 133 -21.93 -5.18 -13.16
N LEU A 134 -22.96 -4.85 -13.95
CA LEU A 134 -22.95 -5.09 -15.38
C LEU A 134 -22.51 -3.88 -16.21
N VAL A 135 -22.67 -2.66 -15.68
CA VAL A 135 -22.40 -1.42 -16.42
C VAL A 135 -21.27 -0.63 -15.78
N VAL A 136 -21.37 -0.30 -14.49
CA VAL A 136 -20.46 0.64 -13.84
C VAL A 136 -19.13 -0.01 -13.48
N LEU A 137 -19.15 -1.14 -12.79
CA LEU A 137 -17.93 -1.78 -12.31
C LEU A 137 -16.94 -2.16 -13.43
N PRO A 138 -17.39 -2.75 -14.57
CA PRO A 138 -16.48 -3.06 -15.66
C PRO A 138 -15.78 -1.82 -16.25
N GLN A 139 -16.48 -0.69 -16.30
CA GLN A 139 -15.91 0.58 -16.75
C GLN A 139 -14.97 1.17 -15.68
N ALA A 140 -15.42 1.19 -14.43
CA ALA A 140 -14.62 1.68 -13.29
C ALA A 140 -13.29 0.94 -13.14
N VAL A 141 -13.25 -0.37 -13.33
CA VAL A 141 -12.01 -1.17 -13.28
C VAL A 141 -11.01 -0.71 -14.34
N ARG A 142 -11.45 -0.43 -15.55
CA ARG A 142 -10.58 0.10 -16.61
C ARG A 142 -10.02 1.47 -16.25
N ILE A 143 -10.86 2.35 -15.68
CA ILE A 143 -10.45 3.69 -15.22
C ILE A 143 -9.50 3.57 -14.02
N ALA A 144 -9.71 2.59 -13.14
CA ALA A 144 -8.91 2.38 -11.95
C ALA A 144 -7.52 1.77 -12.21
N THR A 145 -7.31 1.10 -13.35
CA THR A 145 -6.05 0.42 -13.65
C THR A 145 -4.84 1.35 -13.59
N PRO A 146 -4.79 2.50 -14.30
CA PRO A 146 -3.62 3.39 -14.25
C PRO A 146 -3.29 3.92 -12.86
N PRO A 147 -4.22 4.53 -12.09
CA PRO A 147 -3.90 5.03 -10.77
C PRO A 147 -3.56 3.92 -9.77
N THR A 148 -4.14 2.72 -9.91
CA THR A 148 -3.80 1.56 -9.09
C THR A 148 -2.35 1.13 -9.35
N VAL A 149 -1.93 1.00 -10.60
CA VAL A 149 -0.54 0.64 -10.95
C VAL A 149 0.44 1.72 -10.45
N GLY A 150 0.12 3.00 -10.64
CA GLY A 150 0.94 4.10 -10.12
C GLY A 150 1.11 4.02 -8.60
N PHE A 151 0.04 3.70 -7.87
CA PHE A 151 0.10 3.53 -6.43
C PHE A 151 0.84 2.25 -6.00
N MET A 152 0.79 1.16 -6.79
CA MET A 152 1.63 -0.03 -6.52
C MET A 152 3.12 0.31 -6.51
N VAL A 153 3.59 1.11 -7.47
CA VAL A 153 4.98 1.60 -7.49
C VAL A 153 5.30 2.40 -6.23
N GLN A 154 4.36 3.24 -5.78
CA GLN A 154 4.52 3.98 -4.52
C GLN A 154 4.60 3.06 -3.30
N ILE A 155 3.83 1.97 -3.26
CA ILE A 155 3.87 0.97 -2.18
C ILE A 155 5.28 0.34 -2.11
N VAL A 156 5.85 -0.08 -3.24
CA VAL A 156 7.21 -0.64 -3.28
C VAL A 156 8.22 0.35 -2.70
N LYS A 157 8.16 1.63 -3.07
CA LYS A 157 9.06 2.66 -2.52
C LYS A 157 8.85 2.86 -1.00
N ASN A 158 7.62 2.80 -0.55
CA ASN A 158 7.26 2.99 0.85
C ASN A 158 7.75 1.86 1.77
N THR A 159 8.06 0.66 1.24
CA THR A 159 8.63 -0.43 2.05
C THR A 159 9.95 -0.04 2.71
N SER A 160 10.72 0.88 2.11
CA SER A 160 11.96 1.39 2.67
C SER A 160 11.79 2.04 4.05
N LEU A 161 10.62 2.58 4.37
CA LEU A 161 10.30 3.14 5.68
C LEU A 161 10.29 2.06 6.79
N ALA A 162 10.01 0.80 6.44
CA ALA A 162 10.03 -0.30 7.40
C ALA A 162 11.44 -0.57 7.98
N SER A 163 12.48 -0.10 7.30
CA SER A 163 13.86 -0.15 7.79
C SER A 163 14.05 0.57 9.14
N ILE A 164 13.25 1.60 9.40
CA ILE A 164 13.35 2.44 10.61
C ILE A 164 12.93 1.67 11.86
N VAL A 165 12.00 0.72 11.72
CA VAL A 165 11.61 -0.19 12.82
C VAL A 165 12.42 -1.49 12.85
N GLY A 166 13.55 -1.53 12.13
CA GLY A 166 14.49 -2.66 12.13
C GLY A 166 14.19 -3.76 11.12
N PHE A 167 13.22 -3.58 10.23
CA PHE A 167 12.96 -4.54 9.15
C PHE A 167 14.02 -4.43 8.05
N ILE A 168 14.62 -5.57 7.67
CA ILE A 168 15.67 -5.62 6.65
C ILE A 168 15.05 -5.91 5.29
N GLU A 169 14.80 -4.85 4.53
CA GLU A 169 14.41 -4.84 3.13
C GLU A 169 15.58 -4.36 2.26
N LEU A 170 15.39 -4.17 0.97
CA LEU A 170 16.46 -3.87 0.01
C LEU A 170 17.29 -2.63 0.39
N VAL A 171 16.65 -1.52 0.75
CA VAL A 171 17.35 -0.27 1.10
C VAL A 171 18.14 -0.45 2.39
N ARG A 172 17.58 -1.13 3.40
CA ARG A 172 18.29 -1.44 4.64
C ARG A 172 19.47 -2.36 4.41
N ALA A 173 19.31 -3.39 3.58
CA ALA A 173 20.40 -4.27 3.19
C ALA A 173 21.54 -3.47 2.52
N GLY A 174 21.21 -2.57 1.61
CA GLY A 174 22.19 -1.67 1.00
C GLY A 174 22.89 -0.75 2.00
N GLN A 175 22.17 -0.15 2.97
CA GLN A 175 22.77 0.66 4.03
C GLN A 175 23.78 -0.13 4.86
N LEU A 176 23.44 -1.37 5.24
CA LEU A 176 24.34 -2.23 6.02
C LEU A 176 25.61 -2.59 5.24
N ILE A 177 25.48 -2.88 3.94
CA ILE A 177 26.63 -3.12 3.06
C ILE A 177 27.48 -1.84 2.94
N ASN A 178 26.83 -0.69 2.69
CA ASN A 178 27.56 0.57 2.59
C ASN A 178 28.36 0.90 3.86
N ASN A 179 27.83 0.58 5.04
CA ASN A 179 28.52 0.79 6.30
C ASN A 179 29.79 -0.10 6.45
N SER A 180 29.87 -1.19 5.67
CA SER A 180 31.05 -2.08 5.69
C SER A 180 32.09 -1.72 4.65
N ILE A 181 31.67 -1.29 3.44
CA ILE A 181 32.59 -1.05 2.31
C ILE A 181 32.85 0.44 2.01
N PHE A 182 32.02 1.36 2.58
CA PHE A 182 32.10 2.83 2.40
C PHE A 182 32.09 3.29 0.92
N GLN A 183 31.26 2.62 0.07
CA GLN A 183 31.09 2.95 -1.34
C GLN A 183 29.65 3.32 -1.66
N PRO A 184 29.12 4.46 -1.16
CA PRO A 184 27.70 4.78 -1.24
C PRO A 184 27.19 4.87 -2.68
N PHE A 185 27.96 5.48 -3.59
CA PHE A 185 27.55 5.60 -4.99
C PHE A 185 27.30 4.23 -5.64
N LEU A 186 28.22 3.28 -5.46
CA LEU A 186 28.11 1.94 -6.01
C LEU A 186 26.92 1.17 -5.43
N VAL A 187 26.78 1.20 -4.09
CA VAL A 187 25.70 0.48 -3.40
C VAL A 187 24.33 1.03 -3.79
N TYR A 188 24.16 2.37 -3.75
CA TYR A 188 22.86 2.98 -4.07
C TYR A 188 22.51 2.88 -5.55
N LEU A 189 23.50 2.84 -6.45
CA LEU A 189 23.25 2.56 -7.86
C LEU A 189 22.71 1.12 -8.08
N LEU A 190 23.17 0.16 -7.26
CA LEU A 190 22.72 -1.23 -7.38
C LEU A 190 21.33 -1.47 -6.83
N ILE A 191 20.86 -0.66 -5.88
CA ILE A 191 19.54 -0.83 -5.26
C ILE A 191 18.46 0.09 -5.85
N ALA A 192 18.83 1.01 -6.74
CA ALA A 192 17.93 1.93 -7.43
C ALA A 192 17.21 1.25 -8.59
#